data_7e79e808c1fd559741ca0143dd0cea48
#
_entry.id   7e79e808c1fd559741ca0143dd0cea48
#
_cell.length_a   1.000
_cell.length_b   1.000
_cell.length_c   1.000
_cell.angle_alpha   90.00
_cell.angle_beta   90.00
_cell.angle_gamma   90.00
#
_symmetry.space_group_name_H-M   'P 1'
#
loop_
_entity.id
_entity.type
_entity.pdbx_description
1 polymer ?
#
loop_
_entity_poly.entity_id
_entity_poly.type
_entity_poly.pdbx_seq_one_letter_code
_entity_poly.pdbx_strand_id
1 'polypeptide(L)'
;MSDLAAVAPRFVEMAHRIVWCSAATVDPDGRPRSRVLHPIWEWDGTDLFGWIATMPTPVKRQHLAVHPEVSVSYWTTNHDTCSAECLVEW
;
A
#
# COMPACT_ATOMS: atom_id res chain seq x y z
N MET A 1 -4.58 -12.58 -16.81
CA MET A 1 -4.41 -12.90 -15.40
C MET A 1 -3.07 -12.36 -14.94
N SER A 2 -3.09 -11.53 -13.94
CA SER A 2 -1.83 -11.03 -13.43
C SER A 2 -1.15 -12.12 -12.63
N ASP A 3 0.12 -12.27 -12.86
CA ASP A 3 0.93 -13.20 -12.13
C ASP A 3 1.73 -12.40 -11.10
N LEU A 4 1.37 -12.53 -9.84
CA LEU A 4 2.00 -11.79 -8.76
C LEU A 4 3.51 -12.07 -8.72
N ALA A 5 3.91 -13.33 -8.94
CA ALA A 5 5.32 -13.69 -8.94
C ALA A 5 6.11 -13.02 -10.07
N ALA A 6 5.45 -12.67 -11.17
CA ALA A 6 6.11 -11.99 -12.29
C ALA A 6 6.35 -10.51 -12.01
N VAL A 7 5.51 -9.86 -11.21
CA VAL A 7 5.58 -8.41 -10.99
C VAL A 7 6.06 -8.00 -9.61
N ALA A 8 5.88 -8.84 -8.58
CA ALA A 8 6.20 -8.46 -7.21
C ALA A 8 7.67 -8.06 -7.00
N PRO A 9 8.68 -8.80 -7.52
CA PRO A 9 10.07 -8.37 -7.32
C PRO A 9 10.36 -6.99 -7.89
N ARG A 10 9.80 -6.67 -9.05
CA ARG A 10 9.97 -5.34 -9.66
C ARG A 10 9.22 -4.26 -8.89
N PHE A 11 8.04 -4.60 -8.37
CA PHE A 11 7.29 -3.68 -7.53
C PHE A 11 8.08 -3.31 -6.27
N VAL A 12 8.63 -4.32 -5.57
CA VAL A 12 9.42 -4.10 -4.37
C VAL A 12 10.63 -3.20 -4.66
N GLU A 13 11.35 -3.49 -5.74
CA GLU A 13 12.50 -2.70 -6.13
C GLU A 13 12.13 -1.24 -6.41
N MET A 14 11.09 -1.03 -7.19
CA MET A 14 10.64 0.32 -7.54
C MET A 14 10.09 1.07 -6.32
N ALA A 15 9.31 0.41 -5.48
CA ALA A 15 8.75 1.00 -4.27
C ALA A 15 9.86 1.46 -3.33
N HIS A 16 10.91 0.64 -3.12
CA HIS A 16 12.02 1.01 -2.27
C HIS A 16 12.87 2.12 -2.87
N ARG A 17 12.96 2.20 -4.18
CA ARG A 17 13.67 3.28 -4.86
C ARG A 17 12.94 4.61 -4.73
N ILE A 18 11.61 4.61 -4.87
CA ILE A 18 10.78 5.81 -4.77
C ILE A 18 10.60 6.24 -3.32
N VAL A 19 10.48 5.28 -2.39
CA VAL A 19 10.40 5.45 -0.94
C VAL A 19 9.00 5.84 -0.47
N TRP A 20 8.46 6.96 -0.91
CA TRP A 20 7.18 7.49 -0.45
C TRP A 20 6.04 7.13 -1.40
N CYS A 21 4.92 6.72 -0.84
CA CYS A 21 3.72 6.44 -1.62
C CYS A 21 2.54 7.27 -1.14
N SER A 22 1.54 7.40 -2.00
CA SER A 22 0.20 7.83 -1.59
C SER A 22 -0.59 6.58 -1.26
N ALA A 23 -1.17 6.52 -0.07
CA ALA A 23 -2.00 5.42 0.36
C ALA A 23 -3.45 5.89 0.50
N ALA A 24 -4.36 5.24 -0.19
CA ALA A 24 -5.77 5.58 -0.18
C ALA A 24 -6.57 4.51 0.55
N THR A 25 -7.43 4.94 1.44
CA THR A 25 -8.38 4.09 2.16
C THR A 25 -9.78 4.67 2.02
N VAL A 26 -10.78 3.92 2.48
CA VAL A 26 -12.17 4.37 2.44
C VAL A 26 -12.69 4.44 3.87
N ASP A 27 -13.30 5.57 4.24
CA ASP A 27 -13.89 5.72 5.57
C ASP A 27 -15.25 4.99 5.66
N PRO A 28 -15.84 4.88 6.88
CA PRO A 28 -17.12 4.16 7.02
C PRO A 28 -18.27 4.73 6.20
N ASP A 29 -18.19 6.00 5.80
CA ASP A 29 -19.22 6.64 4.97
C ASP A 29 -18.97 6.45 3.47
N GLY A 30 -17.95 5.68 3.09
CA GLY A 30 -17.62 5.43 1.71
C GLY A 30 -16.76 6.51 1.07
N ARG A 31 -16.19 7.42 1.84
CA ARG A 31 -15.37 8.50 1.31
C ARG A 31 -13.91 8.10 1.23
N PRO A 32 -13.23 8.38 0.12
CA PRO A 32 -11.80 8.08 0.01
C PRO A 32 -10.96 9.03 0.86
N ARG A 33 -9.89 8.47 1.44
CA ARG A 33 -8.91 9.22 2.21
C ARG A 33 -7.53 8.84 1.70
N SER A 34 -6.62 9.80 1.59
CA SER A 34 -5.26 9.52 1.15
C SER A 34 -4.24 10.16 2.09
N ARG A 35 -3.06 9.56 2.13
CA ARG A 35 -1.95 10.05 2.94
C ARG A 35 -0.63 9.55 2.35
N VAL A 36 0.47 10.20 2.72
CA VAL A 36 1.80 9.79 2.29
C VAL A 36 2.40 8.87 3.34
N LEU A 37 2.89 7.71 2.92
CA LEU A 37 3.47 6.70 3.81
C LEU A 37 4.77 6.16 3.22
N HIS A 38 5.55 5.52 4.08
CA HIS A 38 6.79 4.85 3.70
C HIS A 38 6.73 3.37 4.09
N PRO A 39 6.04 2.52 3.31
CA PRO A 39 6.03 1.09 3.58
C PRO A 39 7.36 0.44 3.24
N ILE A 40 7.69 -0.63 3.95
CA ILE A 40 8.78 -1.53 3.60
C ILE A 40 8.15 -2.81 3.08
N TRP A 41 8.53 -3.23 1.89
CA TRP A 41 7.93 -4.36 1.21
C TRP A 41 8.83 -5.58 1.23
N GLU A 42 8.20 -6.75 1.33
CA GLU A 42 8.88 -8.04 1.25
C GLU A 42 8.09 -8.97 0.31
N TRP A 43 8.82 -9.66 -0.54
CA TRP A 43 8.27 -10.73 -1.36
C TRP A 43 8.91 -12.04 -0.94
N ASP A 44 8.11 -13.00 -0.45
CA ASP A 44 8.63 -14.27 0.07
C ASP A 44 8.58 -15.41 -0.97
N GLY A 45 8.23 -15.11 -2.22
CA GLY A 45 8.06 -16.09 -3.28
C GLY A 45 6.61 -16.51 -3.49
N THR A 46 5.74 -16.19 -2.56
CA THR A 46 4.31 -16.52 -2.62
C THR A 46 3.45 -15.29 -2.33
N ASP A 47 3.76 -14.55 -1.26
CA ASP A 47 2.98 -13.41 -0.81
C ASP A 47 3.82 -12.14 -0.78
N LEU A 48 3.16 -11.03 -1.03
CA LEU A 48 3.75 -9.70 -0.95
C LEU A 48 3.24 -9.03 0.32
N PHE A 49 4.18 -8.61 1.18
CA PHE A 49 3.87 -7.94 2.44
C PHE A 49 4.41 -6.51 2.44
N GLY A 50 3.63 -5.60 2.98
CA GLY A 50 4.09 -4.24 3.26
C GLY A 50 3.99 -3.97 4.76
N TRP A 51 5.04 -3.42 5.34
CA TRP A 51 5.09 -3.07 6.75
C TRP A 51 5.12 -1.56 6.89
N ILE A 52 4.21 -1.02 7.71
CA ILE A 52 4.11 0.42 7.94
C ILE A 52 4.17 0.66 9.44
N ALA A 53 5.16 1.46 9.86
CA ALA A 53 5.21 1.95 11.23
C ALA A 53 4.31 3.18 11.32
N THR A 54 3.19 3.07 12.00
CA THR A 54 2.26 4.17 12.17
C THR A 54 1.60 4.06 13.54
N MET A 55 1.13 5.19 14.06
CA MET A 55 0.36 5.17 15.29
C MET A 55 -1.08 4.80 14.95
N PRO A 56 -1.60 3.69 15.51
CA PRO A 56 -2.98 3.29 15.27
C PRO A 56 -3.91 4.17 16.09
N THR A 57 -4.50 5.17 15.44
CA THR A 57 -5.51 6.00 16.10
C THR A 57 -6.86 5.28 16.08
N PRO A 58 -7.77 5.59 17.02
CA PRO A 58 -9.12 5.01 16.97
C PRO A 58 -9.81 5.25 15.64
N VAL A 59 -9.60 6.40 15.03
CA VAL A 59 -10.18 6.73 13.71
C VAL A 59 -9.65 5.81 12.63
N LYS A 60 -8.34 5.59 12.57
CA LYS A 60 -7.74 4.67 11.59
C LYS A 60 -8.28 3.25 11.75
N ARG A 61 -8.34 2.76 12.98
CA ARG A 61 -8.84 1.42 13.26
C ARG A 61 -10.30 1.27 12.85
N GLN A 62 -11.11 2.29 13.12
CA GLN A 62 -12.52 2.29 12.75
C GLN A 62 -12.69 2.24 11.22
N HIS A 63 -11.94 3.05 10.49
CA HIS A 63 -12.00 3.07 9.03
C HIS A 63 -11.65 1.72 8.45
N LEU A 64 -10.56 1.11 8.90
CA LEU A 64 -10.08 -0.16 8.37
C LEU A 64 -10.88 -1.37 8.84
N ALA A 65 -11.62 -1.24 9.94
CA ALA A 65 -12.54 -2.29 10.38
C ALA A 65 -13.72 -2.44 9.40
N VAL A 66 -14.17 -1.33 8.81
CA VAL A 66 -15.27 -1.34 7.84
C VAL A 66 -14.76 -1.62 6.43
N HIS A 67 -13.64 -1.00 6.07
CA HIS A 67 -13.03 -1.14 4.74
C HIS A 67 -11.53 -1.46 4.91
N PRO A 68 -11.17 -2.76 4.99
CA PRO A 68 -9.78 -3.15 5.24
C PRO A 68 -8.85 -3.01 4.05
N GLU A 69 -9.35 -2.60 2.91
CA GLU A 69 -8.55 -2.44 1.70
C GLU A 69 -7.79 -1.11 1.72
N VAL A 70 -6.58 -1.15 1.18
CA VAL A 70 -5.77 0.04 0.93
C VAL A 70 -5.17 -0.03 -0.46
N SER A 71 -5.20 1.10 -1.16
CA SER A 71 -4.53 1.24 -2.45
C SER A 71 -3.30 2.13 -2.26
N VAL A 72 -2.14 1.66 -2.69
CA VAL A 72 -0.90 2.42 -2.62
C VAL A 72 -0.39 2.71 -4.01
N SER A 73 0.11 3.92 -4.23
CA SER A 73 0.63 4.36 -5.52
C SER A 73 1.97 5.04 -5.32
N TYR A 74 2.93 4.68 -6.17
CA TYR A 74 4.26 5.28 -6.22
C TYR A 74 4.43 6.01 -7.54
N TRP A 75 5.11 7.15 -7.49
CA TRP A 75 5.36 7.97 -8.66
C TRP A 75 6.67 8.73 -8.50
N THR A 76 7.41 8.87 -9.59
CA THR A 76 8.63 9.69 -9.61
C THR A 76 8.57 10.73 -10.73
N THR A 77 9.52 11.67 -10.69
CA THR A 77 9.58 12.74 -11.69
C THR A 77 9.96 12.25 -13.09
N ASN A 78 10.49 11.03 -13.22
CA ASN A 78 10.76 10.44 -14.53
C ASN A 78 9.56 9.61 -15.05
N HIS A 79 8.41 9.74 -14.39
CA HIS A 79 7.15 9.09 -14.76
C HIS A 79 7.10 7.58 -14.51
N ASP A 80 8.04 7.03 -13.76
CA ASP A 80 7.91 5.66 -13.29
C ASP A 80 6.78 5.58 -12.26
N THR A 81 5.90 4.61 -12.41
CA THR A 81 4.79 4.38 -11.49
C THR A 81 4.64 2.91 -11.16
N CYS A 82 4.20 2.62 -9.95
CA CYS A 82 3.72 1.30 -9.58
C CYS A 82 2.65 1.46 -8.50
N SER A 83 1.76 0.49 -8.42
CA SER A 83 0.68 0.52 -7.44
C SER A 83 0.33 -0.87 -6.97
N ALA A 84 -0.29 -0.96 -5.81
CA ALA A 84 -0.76 -2.21 -5.24
C ALA A 84 -2.06 -1.98 -4.48
N GLU A 85 -2.97 -2.94 -4.56
CA GLU A 85 -4.17 -2.97 -3.74
C GLU A 85 -4.01 -4.08 -2.71
N CYS A 86 -4.18 -3.76 -1.44
CA CYS A 86 -3.81 -4.63 -0.34
C CYS A 86 -4.92 -4.72 0.70
N LEU A 87 -4.87 -5.78 1.51
CA LEU A 87 -5.66 -5.89 2.73
C LEU A 87 -4.77 -5.49 3.90
N VAL A 88 -5.37 -4.81 4.87
CA VAL A 88 -4.66 -4.30 6.05
C VAL A 88 -4.89 -5.23 7.22
N GLU A 89 -3.80 -5.58 7.91
CA GLU A 89 -3.83 -6.29 9.19
C GLU A 89 -3.07 -5.46 10.24
N TRP A 90 -3.60 -5.45 11.44
CA TRP A 90 -2.99 -4.75 12.57
C TRP A 90 -2.13 -5.68 13.41
#